data_25a3457ae9ce5a8d25cabb9a0e576927
#
_entry.id   25a3457ae9ce5a8d25cabb9a0e576927
#
_cell.length_a   1.000
_cell.length_b   1.000
_cell.length_c   1.000
_cell.angle_alpha   90.00
_cell.angle_beta   90.00
_cell.angle_gamma   90.00
#
_symmetry.space_group_name_H-M   'P 1'
#
loop_
_entity.id
_entity.type
_entity.pdbx_description
1 polymer ?
#
loop_
_entity_poly.entity_id
_entity_poly.type
_entity_poly.pdbx_seq_one_letter_code
_entity_poly.pdbx_strand_id
1 'polypeptide(L)'
;AWWANFAPRASELLSPTMPPKFDPTEVKIVYVRVTGGEVPAASALAPKVGPLGLSPKKIGDDLVKATKEWQGMRVTAKLVIQNRQAKAEVVPSASALVIKALKEPPRDRKKVKNIVHSGSITMDDVIRIARIMREKSLAKKFEGTVLEILGTAQSIGCQVDGEDPHDIIDQIHDGEGPEIPDE
;
A
#
# COMPACT_ATOMS: atom_id res chain seq x y z
N ALA A 1 -15.91 -19.43 -56.27
CA ALA A 1 -16.25 -18.01 -56.06
C ALA A 1 -17.08 -17.83 -54.75
N TRP A 2 -16.63 -18.38 -53.58
CA TRP A 2 -17.36 -18.30 -52.28
C TRP A 2 -16.61 -17.56 -51.21
N TRP A 3 -15.48 -16.91 -51.54
CA TRP A 3 -14.61 -16.26 -50.54
C TRP A 3 -14.64 -14.72 -50.54
N ALA A 4 -15.51 -14.09 -51.38
CA ALA A 4 -15.54 -12.64 -51.56
C ALA A 4 -16.44 -11.85 -50.58
N ASN A 5 -17.10 -12.50 -49.60
CA ASN A 5 -18.06 -11.84 -48.69
C ASN A 5 -17.60 -11.67 -47.24
N PHE A 6 -16.31 -11.85 -46.94
CA PHE A 6 -15.78 -11.71 -45.57
C PHE A 6 -14.74 -10.57 -45.40
N ALA A 7 -14.83 -9.52 -46.20
CA ALA A 7 -14.08 -8.31 -45.93
C ALA A 7 -14.93 -7.43 -44.99
N PRO A 8 -14.52 -7.17 -43.75
CA PRO A 8 -15.20 -6.18 -42.91
C PRO A 8 -15.10 -4.82 -43.58
N ARG A 9 -16.24 -4.14 -43.71
CA ARG A 9 -16.31 -2.77 -44.28
C ARG A 9 -15.33 -1.88 -43.54
N ALA A 10 -14.40 -1.31 -44.26
CA ALA A 10 -13.36 -0.37 -43.75
C ALA A 10 -13.91 0.91 -43.09
N SER A 11 -15.24 1.07 -43.01
CA SER A 11 -15.89 2.23 -42.40
C SER A 11 -16.20 2.08 -40.89
N GLU A 12 -15.97 0.90 -40.27
CA GLU A 12 -16.24 0.69 -38.85
C GLU A 12 -14.99 0.82 -37.94
N LEU A 13 -13.82 1.08 -38.49
CA LEU A 13 -12.55 1.01 -37.78
C LEU A 13 -11.97 2.35 -37.31
N LEU A 14 -12.67 3.45 -37.40
CA LEU A 14 -12.15 4.75 -36.91
C LEU A 14 -13.26 5.65 -36.38
N SER A 15 -13.89 5.25 -35.27
CA SER A 15 -14.40 6.26 -34.35
C SER A 15 -13.18 6.81 -33.59
N PRO A 16 -12.77 8.07 -33.77
CA PRO A 16 -11.77 8.68 -32.92
C PRO A 16 -12.36 8.70 -31.53
N THR A 17 -11.85 7.85 -30.65
CA THR A 17 -12.13 7.93 -29.21
C THR A 17 -11.61 9.28 -28.74
N MET A 18 -12.50 10.29 -28.73
CA MET A 18 -12.17 11.56 -28.11
C MET A 18 -11.69 11.27 -26.69
N PRO A 19 -10.55 11.83 -26.29
CA PRO A 19 -10.11 11.70 -24.91
C PRO A 19 -11.25 12.19 -24.00
N PRO A 20 -11.55 11.49 -22.88
CA PRO A 20 -12.64 11.86 -22.01
C PRO A 20 -12.49 13.32 -21.59
N LYS A 21 -13.57 14.10 -21.73
CA LYS A 21 -13.59 15.51 -21.32
C LYS A 21 -13.25 15.58 -19.83
N PHE A 22 -12.33 16.45 -19.49
CA PHE A 22 -11.95 16.70 -18.10
C PHE A 22 -13.08 17.45 -17.40
N ASP A 23 -13.82 16.76 -16.53
CA ASP A 23 -14.83 17.38 -15.68
C ASP A 23 -14.17 17.87 -14.39
N PRO A 24 -14.14 19.19 -14.12
CA PRO A 24 -13.45 19.76 -12.98
C PRO A 24 -14.04 19.35 -11.62
N THR A 25 -15.29 18.91 -11.61
CA THR A 25 -15.98 18.46 -10.38
C THR A 25 -15.69 17.01 -10.00
N GLU A 26 -15.14 16.22 -10.92
CA GLU A 26 -14.87 14.80 -10.68
C GLU A 26 -13.65 14.63 -9.78
N VAL A 27 -13.85 13.89 -8.67
CA VAL A 27 -12.75 13.49 -7.76
C VAL A 27 -12.19 12.15 -8.24
N LYS A 28 -10.92 12.16 -8.68
CA LYS A 28 -10.22 10.94 -9.09
C LYS A 28 -9.23 10.51 -8.01
N ILE A 29 -9.33 9.24 -7.62
CA ILE A 29 -8.43 8.64 -6.64
C ILE A 29 -7.43 7.75 -7.35
N VAL A 30 -6.14 8.00 -7.15
CA VAL A 30 -5.06 7.21 -7.74
C VAL A 30 -4.14 6.70 -6.64
N TYR A 31 -3.88 5.40 -6.63
CA TYR A 31 -2.93 4.79 -5.72
C TYR A 31 -1.57 4.63 -6.38
N VAL A 32 -0.54 5.14 -5.70
CA VAL A 32 0.85 5.07 -6.15
C VAL A 32 1.70 4.46 -5.04
N ARG A 33 2.54 3.50 -5.40
CA ARG A 33 3.48 2.89 -4.46
C ARG A 33 4.83 3.58 -4.57
N VAL A 34 5.28 4.18 -3.48
CA VAL A 34 6.50 4.99 -3.42
C VAL A 34 7.41 4.55 -2.27
N THR A 35 8.69 4.88 -2.35
CA THR A 35 9.61 4.77 -1.22
C THR A 35 9.53 6.07 -0.43
N GLY A 36 9.30 5.97 0.87
CA GLY A 36 9.20 7.14 1.73
C GLY A 36 10.51 7.92 1.80
N GLY A 37 10.38 9.25 1.80
CA GLY A 37 11.52 10.16 1.86
C GLY A 37 12.31 10.34 0.57
N GLU A 38 12.06 9.53 -0.47
CA GLU A 38 12.71 9.66 -1.78
C GLU A 38 11.76 10.30 -2.80
N VAL A 39 12.33 11.10 -3.70
CA VAL A 39 11.58 11.62 -4.85
C VAL A 39 11.32 10.46 -5.82
N PRO A 40 10.07 10.05 -6.03
CA PRO A 40 9.78 8.97 -6.97
C PRO A 40 10.15 9.39 -8.39
N ALA A 41 10.67 8.44 -9.18
CA ALA A 41 11.03 8.70 -10.56
C ALA A 41 9.83 9.26 -11.34
N ALA A 42 10.02 10.35 -12.06
CA ALA A 42 8.97 10.98 -12.86
C ALA A 42 8.38 10.00 -13.90
N SER A 43 9.19 9.08 -14.40
CA SER A 43 8.77 8.01 -15.32
C SER A 43 7.76 7.03 -14.70
N ALA A 44 7.81 6.82 -13.38
CA ALA A 44 6.86 5.96 -12.68
C ALA A 44 5.51 6.67 -12.39
N LEU A 45 5.54 7.99 -12.22
CA LEU A 45 4.37 8.83 -11.96
C LEU A 45 3.66 9.25 -13.25
N ALA A 46 4.40 9.55 -14.31
CA ALA A 46 3.90 10.10 -15.55
C ALA A 46 2.71 9.31 -16.17
N PRO A 47 2.74 7.97 -16.27
CA PRO A 47 1.63 7.22 -16.87
C PRO A 47 0.34 7.29 -16.04
N LYS A 48 0.45 7.48 -14.73
CA LYS A 48 -0.72 7.55 -13.82
C LYS A 48 -1.29 8.95 -13.68
N VAL A 49 -0.43 9.95 -13.72
CA VAL A 49 -0.77 11.35 -13.39
C VAL A 49 -0.85 12.22 -14.64
N GLY A 50 -0.11 11.86 -15.70
CA GLY A 50 -0.11 12.59 -16.97
C GLY A 50 -1.50 12.72 -17.61
N PRO A 51 -2.29 11.65 -17.73
CA PRO A 51 -3.65 11.72 -18.29
C PRO A 51 -4.59 12.65 -17.50
N LEU A 52 -4.26 12.93 -16.24
CA LEU A 52 -5.04 13.78 -15.33
C LEU A 52 -4.61 15.26 -15.39
N GLY A 53 -3.66 15.59 -16.26
CA GLY A 53 -3.20 16.96 -16.47
C GLY A 53 -2.37 17.54 -15.33
N LEU A 54 -1.75 16.67 -14.50
CA LEU A 54 -0.94 17.07 -13.36
C LEU A 54 0.56 16.97 -13.67
N SER A 55 1.34 17.85 -13.07
CA SER A 55 2.81 17.81 -13.17
C SER A 55 3.38 16.72 -12.26
N PRO A 56 4.08 15.69 -12.80
CA PRO A 56 4.67 14.63 -11.99
C PRO A 56 5.69 15.15 -10.97
N LYS A 57 6.35 16.26 -11.27
CA LYS A 57 7.36 16.87 -10.40
C LYS A 57 6.75 17.45 -9.12
N LYS A 58 5.68 18.23 -9.24
CA LYS A 58 4.97 18.80 -8.07
C LYS A 58 4.42 17.70 -7.16
N ILE A 59 3.83 16.67 -7.76
CA ILE A 59 3.31 15.52 -7.00
C ILE A 59 4.44 14.75 -6.31
N GLY A 60 5.61 14.62 -6.97
CA GLY A 60 6.79 14.05 -6.34
C GLY A 60 7.19 14.79 -5.06
N ASP A 61 7.23 16.10 -5.10
CA ASP A 61 7.57 16.94 -3.94
C ASP A 61 6.52 16.84 -2.82
N ASP A 62 5.24 16.79 -3.16
CA ASP A 62 4.16 16.63 -2.19
C ASP A 62 4.17 15.23 -1.55
N LEU A 63 4.49 14.19 -2.33
CA LEU A 63 4.68 12.83 -1.82
C LEU A 63 5.85 12.75 -0.83
N VAL A 64 6.98 13.39 -1.11
CA VAL A 64 8.12 13.44 -0.19
C VAL A 64 7.73 14.10 1.13
N LYS A 65 6.98 15.21 1.08
CA LYS A 65 6.49 15.88 2.30
C LYS A 65 5.56 14.98 3.12
N ALA A 66 4.63 14.29 2.47
CA ALA A 66 3.68 13.40 3.11
C ALA A 66 4.34 12.13 3.68
N THR A 67 5.42 11.68 3.08
CA THR A 67 6.10 10.41 3.46
C THR A 67 7.35 10.59 4.30
N LYS A 68 7.61 11.78 4.86
CA LYS A 68 8.79 12.05 5.71
C LYS A 68 8.95 11.07 6.89
N GLU A 69 7.84 10.67 7.48
CA GLU A 69 7.83 9.74 8.62
C GLU A 69 8.15 8.28 8.24
N TRP A 70 8.15 7.95 6.95
CA TRP A 70 8.27 6.59 6.40
C TRP A 70 9.57 6.41 5.61
N GLN A 71 10.66 7.01 6.06
CA GLN A 71 11.94 6.99 5.35
C GLN A 71 12.42 5.56 5.06
N GLY A 72 12.82 5.32 3.81
CA GLY A 72 13.36 4.03 3.37
C GLY A 72 12.34 2.90 3.26
N MET A 73 11.09 3.08 3.70
CA MET A 73 10.03 2.07 3.61
C MET A 73 9.19 2.25 2.34
N ARG A 74 8.70 1.14 1.80
CA ARG A 74 7.74 1.17 0.68
C ARG A 74 6.34 1.36 1.21
N VAL A 75 5.75 2.51 0.91
CA VAL A 75 4.38 2.86 1.29
C VAL A 75 3.50 3.12 0.08
N THR A 76 2.20 2.94 0.26
CA THR A 76 1.21 3.29 -0.75
C THR A 76 0.70 4.69 -0.42
N ALA A 77 0.73 5.59 -1.39
CA ALA A 77 0.13 6.90 -1.29
C ALA A 77 -1.15 6.94 -2.11
N LYS A 78 -2.21 7.46 -1.51
CA LYS A 78 -3.49 7.77 -2.14
C LYS A 78 -3.44 9.22 -2.58
N LEU A 79 -3.58 9.46 -3.88
CA LEU A 79 -3.68 10.79 -4.46
C LEU A 79 -5.15 11.07 -4.72
N VAL A 80 -5.70 12.05 -4.03
CA VAL A 80 -7.03 12.58 -4.27
C VAL A 80 -6.88 13.78 -5.20
N ILE A 81 -7.37 13.67 -6.41
CA ILE A 81 -7.18 14.65 -7.48
C ILE A 81 -8.52 15.31 -7.76
N GLN A 82 -8.55 16.63 -7.60
CA GLN A 82 -9.68 17.48 -7.93
C GLN A 82 -9.17 18.82 -8.48
N ASN A 83 -9.80 19.35 -9.53
CA ASN A 83 -9.46 20.66 -10.13
C ASN A 83 -7.96 20.82 -10.44
N ARG A 84 -7.31 19.80 -10.99
CA ARG A 84 -5.85 19.79 -11.27
C ARG A 84 -4.98 20.06 -10.03
N GLN A 85 -5.52 19.78 -8.85
CA GLN A 85 -4.79 19.75 -7.60
C GLN A 85 -4.80 18.33 -7.07
N ALA A 86 -3.68 17.89 -6.50
CA ALA A 86 -3.55 16.57 -5.90
C ALA A 86 -3.26 16.74 -4.41
N LYS A 87 -4.03 16.06 -3.56
CA LYS A 87 -3.74 15.90 -2.15
C LYS A 87 -3.17 14.50 -1.95
N ALA A 88 -1.97 14.42 -1.40
CA ALA A 88 -1.31 13.14 -1.11
C ALA A 88 -1.60 12.71 0.33
N GLU A 89 -2.13 11.50 0.49
CA GLU A 89 -2.37 10.86 1.79
C GLU A 89 -1.62 9.53 1.82
N VAL A 90 -0.97 9.21 2.93
CA VAL A 90 -0.29 7.92 3.09
C VAL A 90 -1.27 6.88 3.57
N VAL A 91 -1.36 5.77 2.84
CA VAL A 91 -2.14 4.60 3.24
C VAL A 91 -1.17 3.54 3.75
N PRO A 92 -1.07 3.36 5.07
CA PRO A 92 -0.15 2.40 5.62
C PRO A 92 -0.52 0.98 5.22
N SER A 93 0.48 0.13 5.01
CA SER A 93 0.33 -1.33 4.90
C SER A 93 0.72 -1.99 6.22
N ALA A 94 0.17 -3.16 6.51
CA ALA A 94 0.49 -3.92 7.72
C ALA A 94 2.01 -4.10 7.88
N SER A 95 2.70 -4.53 6.83
CA SER A 95 4.16 -4.70 6.85
C SER A 95 4.92 -3.41 7.17
N ALA A 96 4.47 -2.26 6.65
CA ALA A 96 5.12 -0.98 6.93
C ALA A 96 4.91 -0.55 8.39
N LEU A 97 3.73 -0.82 8.97
CA LEU A 97 3.44 -0.53 10.37
C LEU A 97 4.28 -1.42 11.31
N VAL A 98 4.39 -2.71 11.03
CA VAL A 98 5.22 -3.65 11.79
C VAL A 98 6.69 -3.23 11.75
N ILE A 99 7.25 -2.92 10.57
CA ILE A 99 8.63 -2.45 10.44
C ILE A 99 8.84 -1.12 11.18
N LYS A 100 7.84 -0.21 11.15
CA LYS A 100 7.90 1.05 11.91
C LYS A 100 7.90 0.80 13.43
N ALA A 101 7.14 -0.21 13.91
CA ALA A 101 7.11 -0.61 15.32
C ALA A 101 8.45 -1.19 15.80
N LEU A 102 9.17 -1.91 14.95
CA LEU A 102 10.50 -2.43 15.23
C LEU A 102 11.56 -1.35 15.48
N LYS A 103 11.31 -0.08 15.10
CA LYS A 103 12.23 1.08 15.27
C LYS A 103 13.65 0.81 14.76
N GLU A 104 13.78 0.00 13.72
CA GLU A 104 15.08 -0.29 13.12
C GLU A 104 15.68 0.94 12.42
N PRO A 105 17.02 1.07 12.40
CA PRO A 105 17.68 2.14 11.68
C PRO A 105 17.41 2.02 10.17
N PRO A 106 17.30 3.14 9.44
CA PRO A 106 17.06 3.12 8.00
C PRO A 106 18.20 2.40 7.28
N ARG A 107 17.85 1.42 6.46
CA ARG A 107 18.82 0.62 5.69
C ARG A 107 18.82 1.00 4.22
N ASP A 108 20.02 0.99 3.62
CA ASP A 108 20.18 1.20 2.18
C ASP A 108 19.72 -0.03 1.39
N ARG A 109 18.53 0.02 0.82
CA ARG A 109 17.96 -1.06 -0.01
C ARG A 109 18.78 -1.40 -1.25
N LYS A 110 19.63 -0.48 -1.71
CA LYS A 110 20.49 -0.70 -2.87
C LYS A 110 21.66 -1.64 -2.56
N LYS A 111 22.14 -1.61 -1.31
CA LYS A 111 23.28 -2.43 -0.86
C LYS A 111 22.88 -3.80 -0.35
N VAL A 112 21.77 -3.86 0.38
CA VAL A 112 21.28 -5.11 1.01
C VAL A 112 19.94 -5.48 0.38
N LYS A 113 19.89 -6.58 -0.38
CA LYS A 113 18.70 -7.00 -1.13
C LYS A 113 17.70 -7.80 -0.29
N ASN A 114 18.18 -8.71 0.54
CA ASN A 114 17.33 -9.56 1.38
C ASN A 114 17.50 -9.14 2.84
N ILE A 115 16.53 -8.39 3.34
CA ILE A 115 16.55 -7.94 4.73
C ILE A 115 15.61 -8.85 5.51
N VAL A 116 16.14 -9.56 6.50
CA VAL A 116 15.38 -10.25 7.53
C VAL A 116 15.40 -9.35 8.76
N HIS A 117 14.21 -9.04 9.26
CA HIS A 117 14.04 -8.21 10.45
C HIS A 117 14.06 -9.15 11.67
N SER A 118 15.08 -9.03 12.54
CA SER A 118 15.27 -9.90 13.71
C SER A 118 14.89 -9.24 15.04
N GLY A 119 14.10 -8.17 14.98
CA GLY A 119 13.61 -7.46 16.15
C GLY A 119 12.41 -8.16 16.81
N SER A 120 12.05 -7.76 18.02
CA SER A 120 10.83 -8.15 18.72
C SER A 120 9.89 -6.97 18.85
N ILE A 121 8.59 -7.19 18.68
CA ILE A 121 7.51 -6.23 18.91
C ILE A 121 6.66 -6.72 20.08
N THR A 122 5.99 -5.82 20.77
CA THR A 122 5.08 -6.19 21.86
C THR A 122 3.70 -6.56 21.31
N MET A 123 2.96 -7.40 22.04
CA MET A 123 1.57 -7.74 21.66
C MET A 123 0.68 -6.50 21.65
N ASP A 124 0.92 -5.51 22.49
CA ASP A 124 0.22 -4.23 22.48
C ASP A 124 0.41 -3.46 21.17
N ASP A 125 1.60 -3.50 20.58
CA ASP A 125 1.87 -2.89 19.28
C ASP A 125 1.14 -3.65 18.17
N VAL A 126 1.04 -4.97 18.24
CA VAL A 126 0.26 -5.80 17.29
C VAL A 126 -1.22 -5.42 17.35
N ILE A 127 -1.79 -5.30 18.55
CA ILE A 127 -3.19 -4.90 18.75
C ILE A 127 -3.44 -3.48 18.22
N ARG A 128 -2.50 -2.54 18.47
CA ARG A 128 -2.59 -1.17 17.93
C ARG A 128 -2.59 -1.16 16.39
N ILE A 129 -1.72 -1.95 15.78
CA ILE A 129 -1.64 -2.10 14.33
C ILE A 129 -2.92 -2.74 13.78
N ALA A 130 -3.46 -3.76 14.47
CA ALA A 130 -4.69 -4.43 14.10
C ALA A 130 -5.88 -3.44 14.07
N ARG A 131 -5.99 -2.54 15.05
CA ARG A 131 -7.01 -1.48 15.06
C ARG A 131 -6.90 -0.55 13.85
N ILE A 132 -5.69 -0.13 13.48
CA ILE A 132 -5.47 0.73 12.29
C ILE A 132 -5.83 -0.03 11.00
N MET A 133 -5.56 -1.32 10.95
CA MET A 133 -5.79 -2.14 9.77
C MET A 133 -7.22 -2.73 9.69
N ARG A 134 -8.04 -2.54 10.73
CA ARG A 134 -9.39 -3.10 10.83
C ARG A 134 -10.25 -2.79 9.61
N GLU A 135 -10.20 -1.56 9.11
CA GLU A 135 -10.95 -1.14 7.91
C GLU A 135 -10.58 -1.91 6.64
N LYS A 136 -9.38 -2.49 6.59
CA LYS A 136 -8.85 -3.23 5.43
C LYS A 136 -8.87 -4.73 5.62
N SER A 137 -9.11 -5.19 6.85
CA SER A 137 -9.19 -6.59 7.19
C SER A 137 -10.47 -7.23 6.63
N LEU A 138 -10.37 -8.47 6.21
CA LEU A 138 -11.50 -9.28 5.79
C LEU A 138 -12.08 -10.11 6.95
N ALA A 139 -11.46 -10.08 8.12
CA ALA A 139 -11.88 -10.83 9.28
C ALA A 139 -13.21 -10.31 9.84
N LYS A 140 -14.10 -11.20 10.26
CA LYS A 140 -15.37 -10.85 10.89
C LYS A 140 -15.18 -10.35 12.32
N LYS A 141 -14.30 -11.03 13.09
CA LYS A 141 -13.95 -10.69 14.48
C LYS A 141 -12.63 -9.94 14.52
N PHE A 142 -12.41 -9.14 15.57
CA PHE A 142 -11.15 -8.43 15.77
C PHE A 142 -9.97 -9.39 15.98
N GLU A 143 -10.18 -10.50 16.68
CA GLU A 143 -9.22 -11.58 16.84
C GLU A 143 -8.63 -12.03 15.48
N GLY A 144 -9.46 -12.25 14.45
CA GLY A 144 -8.99 -12.60 13.11
C GLY A 144 -8.11 -11.52 12.48
N THR A 145 -8.35 -10.23 12.78
CA THR A 145 -7.46 -9.14 12.32
C THR A 145 -6.10 -9.21 13.00
N VAL A 146 -6.06 -9.57 14.30
CA VAL A 146 -4.81 -9.77 15.04
C VAL A 146 -4.01 -10.93 14.42
N LEU A 147 -4.67 -12.05 14.09
CA LEU A 147 -4.03 -13.19 13.42
C LEU A 147 -3.46 -12.80 12.04
N GLU A 148 -4.13 -11.94 11.27
CA GLU A 148 -3.60 -11.40 10.01
C GLU A 148 -2.30 -10.60 10.23
N ILE A 149 -2.22 -9.82 11.30
CA ILE A 149 -1.01 -9.05 11.63
C ILE A 149 0.11 -9.96 12.12
N LEU A 150 -0.18 -10.97 12.95
CA LEU A 150 0.80 -11.97 13.39
C LEU A 150 1.39 -12.73 12.19
N GLY A 151 0.56 -13.18 11.24
CA GLY A 151 1.03 -13.79 10.01
C GLY A 151 1.89 -12.85 9.15
N THR A 152 1.62 -11.53 9.19
CA THR A 152 2.47 -10.53 8.55
C THR A 152 3.80 -10.38 9.28
N ALA A 153 3.81 -10.38 10.62
CA ALA A 153 5.01 -10.34 11.45
C ALA A 153 5.93 -11.53 11.15
N GLN A 154 5.37 -12.73 11.05
CA GLN A 154 6.10 -13.93 10.65
C GLN A 154 6.74 -13.80 9.27
N SER A 155 6.02 -13.26 8.28
CA SER A 155 6.56 -13.07 6.93
C SER A 155 7.71 -12.04 6.88
N ILE A 156 7.78 -11.13 7.84
CA ILE A 156 8.86 -10.15 8.01
C ILE A 156 10.05 -10.79 8.74
N GLY A 157 9.81 -11.80 9.58
CA GLY A 157 10.79 -12.52 10.37
C GLY A 157 11.05 -11.90 11.73
N CYS A 158 10.11 -11.07 12.26
CA CYS A 158 10.21 -10.52 13.61
C CYS A 158 9.52 -11.42 14.61
N GLN A 159 9.99 -11.36 15.87
CA GLN A 159 9.39 -12.01 17.01
C GLN A 159 8.33 -11.11 17.67
N VAL A 160 7.41 -11.71 18.41
CA VAL A 160 6.42 -10.99 19.23
C VAL A 160 6.62 -11.44 20.67
N ASP A 161 6.92 -10.50 21.55
CA ASP A 161 7.29 -10.74 22.96
C ASP A 161 8.41 -11.80 23.17
N GLY A 162 9.24 -12.00 22.14
CA GLY A 162 10.35 -12.95 22.14
C GLY A 162 9.96 -14.36 21.67
N GLU A 163 8.70 -14.60 21.34
CA GLU A 163 8.18 -15.86 20.78
C GLU A 163 8.02 -15.78 19.26
N ASP A 164 7.93 -16.95 18.62
CA ASP A 164 7.60 -17.00 17.19
C ASP A 164 6.12 -16.63 17.01
N PRO A 165 5.78 -15.73 16.09
CA PRO A 165 4.39 -15.38 15.82
C PRO A 165 3.49 -16.57 15.46
N HIS A 166 4.05 -17.66 14.95
CA HIS A 166 3.28 -18.86 14.63
C HIS A 166 2.84 -19.60 15.89
N ASP A 167 3.72 -19.70 16.88
CA ASP A 167 3.38 -20.35 18.16
C ASP A 167 2.27 -19.57 18.89
N ILE A 168 2.30 -18.24 18.82
CA ILE A 168 1.24 -17.38 19.37
C ILE A 168 -0.09 -17.58 18.62
N ILE A 169 -0.05 -17.77 17.32
CA ILE A 169 -1.25 -18.05 16.51
C ILE A 169 -1.88 -19.38 16.96
N ASP A 170 -1.07 -20.41 17.18
CA ASP A 170 -1.54 -21.72 17.64
C ASP A 170 -2.12 -21.63 19.06
N GLN A 171 -1.47 -20.90 19.98
CA GLN A 171 -2.00 -20.61 21.32
C GLN A 171 -3.36 -19.90 21.29
N ILE A 172 -3.54 -18.93 20.37
CA ILE A 172 -4.83 -18.23 20.22
C ILE A 172 -5.91 -19.20 19.70
N HIS A 173 -5.57 -20.10 18.78
CA HIS A 173 -6.51 -21.10 18.28
C HIS A 173 -6.92 -22.12 19.34
N ASP A 174 -6.01 -22.48 20.22
CA ASP A 174 -6.26 -23.40 21.34
C ASP A 174 -6.99 -22.71 22.52
N GLY A 175 -7.13 -21.37 22.48
CA GLY A 175 -7.78 -20.59 23.53
C GLY A 175 -6.90 -20.30 24.74
N GLU A 176 -5.60 -20.57 24.64
CA GLU A 176 -4.58 -20.31 25.69
C GLU A 176 -3.80 -19.02 25.41
N GLY A 177 -4.11 -18.31 24.34
CA GLY A 177 -3.40 -17.12 23.88
C GLY A 177 -3.64 -15.87 24.73
N PRO A 178 -2.90 -14.79 24.47
CA PRO A 178 -3.08 -13.51 25.14
C PRO A 178 -4.51 -12.98 24.94
N GLU A 179 -5.06 -12.33 25.97
CA GLU A 179 -6.39 -11.72 25.91
C GLU A 179 -6.43 -10.63 24.82
N ILE A 180 -7.26 -10.88 23.82
CA ILE A 180 -7.51 -9.92 22.75
C ILE A 180 -8.77 -9.14 23.12
N PRO A 181 -8.71 -7.81 23.26
CA PRO A 181 -9.88 -7.03 23.60
C PRO A 181 -10.92 -7.15 22.48
N ASP A 182 -12.17 -7.39 22.88
CA ASP A 182 -13.30 -7.20 21.97
C ASP A 182 -13.41 -5.71 21.61
N GLU A 183 -13.69 -5.43 20.34
CA GLU A 183 -13.81 -4.06 19.83
C GLU A 183 -14.99 -3.33 20.47
#